data_820e34701b69ba3ae71b807a48dbed7d
#
_entry.id   820e34701b69ba3ae71b807a48dbed7d
#
_cell.length_a   1.000
_cell.length_b   1.000
_cell.length_c   1.000
_cell.angle_alpha   90.00
_cell.angle_beta   90.00
_cell.angle_gamma   90.00
#
_symmetry.space_group_name_H-M   'P 1'
#
loop_
_entity.id
_entity.type
_entity.pdbx_description
1 polymer ?
#
loop_
_entity_poly.entity_id
_entity_poly.type
_entity_poly.pdbx_seq_one_letter_code
_entity_poly.pdbx_strand_id
1 'polypeptide(L)'
;MLEIEVHDIRGHCPVYKKGDVIVIDDPEIDLEKTDALCTHALSTVLHYALILEHNWSPVKLGLTTAEDEEHAYMQCVDPGKPYTDGGTVIFKCRRI
;
A
#
# COMPACT_ATOMS: atom_id res chain seq x y z
N MET A 1 -11.68 -8.66 -2.64
CA MET A 1 -10.28 -8.61 -2.13
C MET A 1 -9.59 -7.34 -2.58
N LEU A 2 -8.58 -6.96 -1.86
CA LEU A 2 -7.74 -5.79 -2.17
C LEU A 2 -6.31 -6.25 -2.33
N GLU A 3 -5.71 -5.95 -3.49
CA GLU A 3 -4.31 -6.23 -3.74
C GLU A 3 -3.51 -4.93 -3.59
N ILE A 4 -2.46 -4.99 -2.79
CA ILE A 4 -1.60 -3.85 -2.49
C ILE A 4 -0.21 -4.22 -2.98
N GLU A 5 0.24 -3.59 -4.06
CA GLU A 5 1.51 -3.89 -4.71
C GLU A 5 2.55 -2.84 -4.35
N VAL A 6 3.77 -3.28 -4.09
CA VAL A 6 4.92 -2.38 -3.97
C VAL A 6 5.25 -1.84 -5.37
N HIS A 7 4.83 -0.61 -5.61
CA HIS A 7 4.91 0.03 -6.93
C HIS A 7 6.24 0.72 -7.16
N ASP A 8 6.74 1.40 -6.13
CA ASP A 8 8.01 2.12 -6.20
C ASP A 8 8.68 2.16 -4.83
N ILE A 9 10.00 2.21 -4.83
CA ILE A 9 10.80 2.35 -3.61
C ILE A 9 11.81 3.47 -3.86
N ARG A 10 11.74 4.51 -3.02
CA ARG A 10 12.69 5.62 -3.04
C ARG A 10 13.68 5.40 -1.91
N GLY A 11 14.94 5.15 -2.26
CA GLY A 11 15.97 4.76 -1.30
C GLY A 11 16.02 3.25 -1.12
N HIS A 12 16.32 2.80 0.09
CA HIS A 12 16.45 1.38 0.40
C HIS A 12 15.45 0.94 1.45
N CYS A 13 14.64 -0.08 1.14
CA CYS A 13 13.74 -0.71 2.10
C CYS A 13 14.27 -2.10 2.45
N PRO A 14 14.51 -2.40 3.74
CA PRO A 14 15.00 -3.72 4.14
C PRO A 14 13.95 -4.82 4.08
N VAL A 15 12.65 -4.48 3.90
CA VAL A 15 11.56 -5.45 3.94
C VAL A 15 11.04 -5.78 2.56
N TYR A 16 10.73 -4.75 1.75
CA TYR A 16 10.07 -4.92 0.46
C TYR A 16 11.02 -4.78 -0.72
N LYS A 17 10.65 -5.45 -1.81
CA LYS A 17 11.17 -5.20 -3.15
C LYS A 17 10.01 -4.89 -4.09
N LYS A 18 10.28 -4.21 -5.19
CA LYS A 18 9.25 -3.87 -6.20
C LYS A 18 8.56 -5.13 -6.70
N GLY A 19 7.23 -5.07 -6.77
CA GLY A 19 6.40 -6.19 -7.16
C GLY A 19 5.90 -7.05 -6.01
N ASP A 20 6.43 -6.88 -4.79
CA ASP A 20 5.86 -7.56 -3.63
C ASP A 20 4.41 -7.14 -3.44
N VAL A 21 3.58 -8.04 -2.93
CA VAL A 21 2.16 -7.78 -2.72
C VAL A 21 1.71 -8.10 -1.30
N ILE A 22 0.70 -7.37 -0.85
CA ILE A 22 -0.10 -7.68 0.32
C ILE A 22 -1.53 -7.89 -0.18
N VAL A 23 -2.16 -8.98 0.19
CA VAL A 23 -3.55 -9.26 -0.19
C VAL A 23 -4.44 -9.23 1.04
N ILE A 24 -5.44 -8.37 1.01
CA ILE A 24 -6.46 -8.23 2.06
C ILE A 24 -7.74 -8.88 1.58
N ASP A 25 -8.25 -9.79 2.38
CA ASP A 25 -9.56 -10.42 2.20
C ASP A 25 -10.27 -10.33 3.55
N ASP A 26 -10.85 -9.13 3.83
CA ASP A 26 -11.39 -8.80 5.15
C ASP A 26 -12.28 -9.93 5.69
N PRO A 27 -12.07 -10.38 6.93
CA PRO A 27 -11.24 -9.80 7.98
C PRO A 27 -9.79 -10.32 8.00
N GLU A 28 -9.36 -11.02 6.98
CA GLU A 28 -8.03 -11.63 6.93
C GLU A 28 -7.06 -10.85 6.04
N ILE A 29 -5.79 -10.91 6.43
CA ILE A 29 -4.69 -10.70 5.49
C ILE A 29 -4.37 -12.10 4.96
N ASP A 30 -4.47 -12.28 3.65
CA ASP A 30 -4.16 -13.57 3.02
C ASP A 30 -2.65 -13.79 3.04
N LEU A 31 -2.19 -14.55 4.03
CA LEU A 31 -0.75 -14.75 4.24
C LEU A 31 -0.10 -15.61 3.18
N GLU A 32 -0.86 -16.45 2.48
CA GLU A 32 -0.33 -17.27 1.39
C GLU A 32 0.00 -16.42 0.15
N LYS A 33 -0.80 -15.37 -0.08
CA LYS A 33 -0.63 -14.47 -1.22
C LYS A 33 0.17 -13.21 -0.88
N THR A 34 0.56 -13.04 0.38
CA THR A 34 1.28 -11.87 0.86
C THR A 34 2.77 -12.20 0.97
N ASP A 35 3.60 -11.40 0.32
CA ASP A 35 5.05 -11.64 0.30
C ASP A 35 5.73 -11.22 1.59
N ALA A 36 5.36 -10.09 2.17
CA ALA A 36 5.93 -9.60 3.41
C ALA A 36 5.00 -8.59 4.09
N LEU A 37 5.15 -8.44 5.41
CA LEU A 37 4.42 -7.46 6.22
C LEU A 37 5.40 -6.61 7.00
N CYS A 38 5.38 -5.31 6.76
CA CYS A 38 6.22 -4.34 7.45
C CYS A 38 5.39 -3.58 8.48
N THR A 39 5.88 -3.53 9.72
CA THR A 39 5.19 -2.81 10.79
C THR A 39 5.05 -1.31 10.50
N HIS A 40 5.99 -0.73 9.76
CA HIS A 40 5.92 0.68 9.38
C HIS A 40 4.93 0.94 8.25
N ALA A 41 4.65 -0.05 7.43
CA ALA A 41 3.68 0.07 6.33
C ALA A 41 2.25 -0.25 6.77
N LEU A 42 2.09 -1.18 7.72
CA LEU A 42 0.78 -1.67 8.13
C LEU A 42 -0.14 -0.57 8.68
N SER A 43 0.41 0.43 9.36
CA SER A 43 -0.41 1.53 9.88
C SER A 43 -1.14 2.27 8.75
N THR A 44 -0.46 2.55 7.64
CA THR A 44 -1.08 3.18 6.49
C THR A 44 -2.01 2.22 5.77
N VAL A 45 -1.55 1.00 5.51
CA VAL A 45 -2.32 -0.03 4.81
C VAL A 45 -3.65 -0.29 5.52
N LEU A 46 -3.59 -0.55 6.83
CA LEU A 46 -4.80 -0.87 7.60
C LEU A 46 -5.72 0.33 7.79
N HIS A 47 -5.18 1.53 7.78
CA HIS A 47 -6.00 2.74 7.86
C HIS A 47 -7.01 2.83 6.71
N TYR A 48 -6.59 2.44 5.51
CA TYR A 48 -7.42 2.55 4.32
C TYR A 48 -8.03 1.23 3.84
N ALA A 49 -7.53 0.08 4.31
CA ALA A 49 -7.88 -1.22 3.74
C ALA A 49 -9.39 -1.49 3.72
N LEU A 50 -10.07 -1.27 4.84
CA LEU A 50 -11.50 -1.56 4.92
C LEU A 50 -12.32 -0.68 3.99
N ILE A 51 -12.03 0.61 3.96
CA ILE A 51 -12.79 1.54 3.11
C ILE A 51 -12.51 1.28 1.63
N LEU A 52 -11.27 0.97 1.28
CA LEU A 52 -10.92 0.65 -0.09
C LEU A 52 -11.53 -0.67 -0.55
N GLU A 53 -11.63 -1.65 0.33
CA GLU A 53 -12.21 -2.94 -0.02
C GLU A 53 -13.73 -2.89 -0.14
N HIS A 54 -14.40 -2.21 0.79
CA HIS A 54 -15.85 -2.27 0.90
C HIS A 54 -16.58 -1.08 0.27
N ASN A 55 -15.93 0.07 0.20
CA ASN A 55 -16.58 1.30 -0.27
C ASN A 55 -15.61 2.10 -1.13
N TRP A 56 -15.24 1.50 -2.25
CA TRP A 56 -14.21 2.02 -3.13
C TRP A 56 -14.51 3.40 -3.68
N SER A 57 -13.65 4.34 -3.41
CA SER A 57 -13.59 5.63 -4.09
C SER A 57 -12.23 6.28 -3.86
N PRO A 58 -11.18 5.83 -4.56
CA PRO A 58 -9.84 6.36 -4.34
C PRO A 58 -9.72 7.86 -4.66
N VAL A 59 -10.50 8.33 -5.63
CA VAL A 59 -10.52 9.76 -5.98
C VAL A 59 -11.05 10.59 -4.83
N LYS A 60 -12.17 10.19 -4.23
CA LYS A 60 -12.77 10.91 -3.09
C LYS A 60 -11.89 10.89 -1.86
N LEU A 61 -11.11 9.84 -1.69
CA LEU A 61 -10.17 9.72 -0.57
C LEU A 61 -8.88 10.51 -0.80
N GLY A 62 -8.68 11.06 -2.00
CA GLY A 62 -7.45 11.77 -2.33
C GLY A 62 -6.25 10.86 -2.53
N LEU A 63 -6.49 9.59 -2.87
CA LEU A 63 -5.42 8.59 -3.00
C LEU A 63 -5.02 8.33 -4.46
N THR A 64 -5.56 9.11 -5.38
CA THR A 64 -5.26 8.99 -6.81
C THR A 64 -5.61 10.29 -7.52
N THR A 65 -5.29 10.36 -8.83
CA THR A 65 -5.71 11.49 -9.67
C THR A 65 -7.18 11.37 -10.07
N ALA A 66 -7.77 12.47 -10.52
CA ALA A 66 -9.20 12.49 -10.92
C ALA A 66 -9.49 11.58 -12.12
N GLU A 67 -8.50 11.25 -12.90
CA GLU A 67 -8.64 10.41 -14.10
C GLU A 67 -8.51 8.90 -13.83
N ASP A 68 -8.04 8.52 -12.65
CA ASP A 68 -7.80 7.11 -12.33
C ASP A 68 -8.70 6.66 -11.19
N GLU A 69 -9.77 5.94 -11.51
CA GLU A 69 -10.66 5.34 -10.52
C GLU A 69 -10.36 3.86 -10.25
N GLU A 70 -9.34 3.32 -10.90
CA GLU A 70 -8.97 1.91 -10.81
C GLU A 70 -7.95 1.62 -9.72
N HIS A 71 -7.20 2.64 -9.28
CA HIS A 71 -6.09 2.46 -8.36
C HIS A 71 -6.11 3.48 -7.23
N ALA A 72 -5.59 3.06 -6.08
CA ALA A 72 -5.27 3.95 -4.98
C ALA A 72 -3.78 3.85 -4.67
N TYR A 73 -3.17 4.97 -4.30
CA TYR A 73 -1.75 5.02 -3.97
C TYR A 73 -1.56 5.45 -2.53
N MET A 74 -0.68 4.75 -1.84
CA MET A 74 -0.34 5.03 -0.44
C MET A 74 1.17 4.91 -0.27
N GLN A 75 1.68 5.39 0.86
CA GLN A 75 3.08 5.20 1.19
C GLN A 75 3.22 4.69 2.62
N CYS A 76 4.37 4.07 2.92
CA CYS A 76 4.74 3.77 4.29
C CYS A 76 5.04 5.09 5.04
N VAL A 77 5.21 5.00 6.36
CA VAL A 77 5.42 6.21 7.17
C VAL A 77 6.80 6.83 7.03
N ASP A 78 7.75 6.12 6.42
CA ASP A 78 9.12 6.60 6.26
C ASP A 78 9.20 7.61 5.11
N PRO A 79 9.51 8.89 5.40
CA PRO A 79 9.61 9.90 4.34
C PRO A 79 10.92 9.82 3.56
N GLY A 80 11.90 9.04 4.03
CA GLY A 80 13.19 8.95 3.38
C GLY A 80 14.11 10.13 3.66
N LYS A 81 15.21 10.15 2.95
CA LYS A 81 16.20 11.24 3.10
C LYS A 81 15.62 12.57 2.62
N PRO A 82 15.99 13.67 3.24
CA PRO A 82 17.01 13.84 4.30
C PRO A 82 16.48 13.59 5.71
N TYR A 83 15.23 13.17 5.87
CA TYR A 83 14.57 13.08 7.19
C TYR A 83 14.89 11.78 7.93
N THR A 84 15.07 10.71 7.19
CA THR A 84 15.46 9.39 7.72
C THR A 84 16.50 8.76 6.81
N ASP A 85 17.12 7.67 7.29
CA ASP A 85 18.05 6.89 6.48
C ASP A 85 17.35 5.76 5.71
N GLY A 86 16.05 5.58 5.93
CA GLY A 86 15.28 4.51 5.33
C GLY A 86 14.75 4.82 3.93
N GLY A 87 14.03 3.88 3.37
CA GLY A 87 13.38 4.01 2.07
C GLY A 87 11.90 4.27 2.19
N THR A 88 11.36 5.06 1.26
CA THR A 88 9.93 5.29 1.13
C THR A 88 9.35 4.29 0.15
N VAL A 89 8.38 3.51 0.58
CA VAL A 89 7.67 2.55 -0.27
C VAL A 89 6.35 3.15 -0.71
N ILE A 90 6.10 3.16 -2.01
CA ILE A 90 4.83 3.58 -2.61
C ILE A 90 4.06 2.33 -2.99
N PHE A 91 2.86 2.21 -2.48
CA PHE A 91 1.95 1.10 -2.77
C PHE A 91 0.89 1.51 -3.78
N LYS A 92 0.60 0.60 -4.69
CA LYS A 92 -0.50 0.73 -5.64
C LYS A 92 -1.55 -0.31 -5.30
N CYS A 93 -2.74 0.14 -4.99
CA CYS A 93 -3.84 -0.73 -4.55
C CYS A 93 -4.89 -0.87 -5.65
N ARG A 94 -5.44 -2.06 -5.77
CA ARG A 94 -6.58 -2.31 -6.66
C ARG A 94 -7.50 -3.36 -6.05
N ARG A 95 -8.77 -3.29 -6.40
CA ARG A 95 -9.73 -4.34 -6.05
C ARG A 95 -9.59 -5.50 -7.03
N ILE A 96 -9.60 -6.70 -6.50
CA ILE A 96 -9.52 -7.92 -7.29
C ILE A 96 -10.64 -8.90 -6.96
#